data_1ebcf2576268e726ca077ffe5dc851cf
#
_entry.id   1ebcf2576268e726ca077ffe5dc851cf
#
_cell.length_a   1.000
_cell.length_b   1.000
_cell.length_c   1.000
_cell.angle_alpha   90.00
_cell.angle_beta   90.00
_cell.angle_gamma   90.00
#
_symmetry.space_group_name_H-M   'P 1'
#
loop_
_entity.id
_entity.type
_entity.pdbx_description
1 polymer ?
#
loop_
_entity_poly.entity_id
_entity_poly.type
_entity_poly.pdbx_seq_one_letter_code
_entity_poly.pdbx_strand_id
1 'polypeptide(L)'
;MPVEVDLRDADAYLTFTLHQQDLPLGAQPNTGSLVERALTVAHITTMILGADQSKSVMFSPLPAPPPNGAGATTIHLEQQWRGLPVFQAGQSVRFSSSEEVQDTRARLVGQASPPEVSVEVTAEAAVRNATLHVLATDENHADVGDQPGPPRPAAPADVTWNLPEVVARFTHMAGQPTVLEQQGVDEPVTASLTWFPLAKGLRVAWDITIALSEMDGAFRVVVDGRDGAILYCTQLVPGAHCQGSVYQGDPNTPRTVVTFPLEWQAYGLGTPPDLPPSPPDWVADHDTAGYASVARSGASGPSISGDNVDGAVIFNPADPQGVDQMVLNAFYGTCLMHDLTYLLGFREPNGSYQDGVVSALGLPSGPVKVEVHAAPILNTAHWWNLGSIPIMRLGPDRNTGRHTALDMTIVIHEYMHGVSSRLVGGGAIRSPLLEAQSRGMGEGWGDYVACAVLDTSLIGQWLTNDDRGLRPFPYDENFPADKISFATLSTLSTYEIGSLWCAVLLEMNRRIGANLSLQLVIESMKGLPANPSLLDGRDELLLTLDDLRDSGALPVAAHASAKKGIWAAFAAFGMGTGASSQGPSIFGAVADDSVP
;
A
#
# COMPACT_ATOMS: atom_id res chain seq x y z
N MET A 1 -3.45 1.12 15.54
CA MET A 1 -2.20 1.83 15.23
C MET A 1 -2.34 3.27 15.70
N PRO A 2 -1.27 3.94 16.17
CA PRO A 2 -1.34 5.36 16.45
C PRO A 2 -1.70 6.11 15.17
N VAL A 3 -2.55 7.14 15.30
CA VAL A 3 -2.95 7.94 14.14
C VAL A 3 -1.76 8.74 13.66
N GLU A 4 -1.36 8.56 12.42
CA GLU A 4 -0.37 9.42 11.79
C GLU A 4 -0.91 10.85 11.69
N VAL A 5 -0.07 11.81 12.05
CA VAL A 5 -0.41 13.24 12.02
C VAL A 5 0.68 13.98 11.25
N ASP A 6 0.30 14.79 10.29
CA ASP A 6 1.21 15.67 9.59
C ASP A 6 0.55 17.03 9.31
N LEU A 7 0.83 17.99 10.18
CA LEU A 7 0.34 19.37 10.06
C LEU A 7 1.41 20.32 9.47
N ARG A 8 2.46 19.77 8.84
CA ARG A 8 3.49 20.61 8.19
C ARG A 8 2.87 21.42 7.05
N ASP A 9 3.26 22.67 6.95
CA ASP A 9 3.05 23.43 5.72
C ASP A 9 4.06 23.00 4.66
N ALA A 10 3.63 22.19 3.70
CA ALA A 10 4.49 21.71 2.61
C ALA A 10 5.01 22.88 1.74
N ASP A 11 4.24 23.93 1.59
CA ASP A 11 4.59 25.12 0.79
C ASP A 11 5.62 26.02 1.49
N ALA A 12 5.85 25.82 2.79
CA ALA A 12 6.92 26.51 3.53
C ALA A 12 8.32 26.08 3.11
N TYR A 13 8.46 24.91 2.47
CA TYR A 13 9.74 24.36 2.07
C TYR A 13 10.12 24.74 0.64
N LEU A 14 11.30 25.37 0.51
CA LEU A 14 11.98 25.57 -0.77
C LEU A 14 12.89 24.38 -1.05
N THR A 15 12.60 23.63 -2.11
CA THR A 15 13.41 22.47 -2.51
C THR A 15 14.17 22.77 -3.80
N PHE A 16 15.46 22.44 -3.86
CA PHE A 16 16.25 22.56 -5.07
C PHE A 16 17.40 21.55 -5.14
N THR A 17 17.86 21.30 -6.36
CA THR A 17 19.07 20.55 -6.67
C THR A 17 19.92 21.37 -7.65
N LEU A 18 21.19 21.58 -7.33
CA LEU A 18 22.15 22.24 -8.21
C LEU A 18 23.32 21.28 -8.48
N HIS A 19 23.64 21.06 -9.75
CA HIS A 19 24.81 20.28 -10.16
C HIS A 19 26.05 21.18 -10.26
N GLN A 20 27.24 20.58 -10.34
CA GLN A 20 28.51 21.29 -10.39
C GLN A 20 28.53 22.45 -11.40
N GLN A 21 27.96 22.24 -12.59
CA GLN A 21 27.91 23.24 -13.67
C GLN A 21 26.97 24.43 -13.36
N ASP A 22 26.00 24.25 -12.48
CA ASP A 22 24.97 25.22 -12.13
C ASP A 22 25.34 25.99 -10.86
N LEU A 23 26.43 25.58 -10.19
CA LEU A 23 26.88 26.23 -8.96
C LEU A 23 27.47 27.60 -9.29
N PRO A 24 27.13 28.64 -8.48
CA PRO A 24 27.66 29.99 -8.65
C PRO A 24 29.18 30.05 -8.57
N LEU A 25 29.77 30.98 -9.29
CA LEU A 25 31.20 31.33 -9.12
C LEU A 25 31.48 31.67 -7.66
N GLY A 26 32.37 30.94 -7.01
CA GLY A 26 32.69 31.07 -5.58
C GLY A 26 31.99 30.03 -4.68
N ALA A 27 31.01 29.27 -5.16
CA ALA A 27 30.41 28.13 -4.44
C ALA A 27 31.21 26.83 -4.62
N GLN A 28 32.42 26.90 -5.17
CA GLN A 28 33.36 25.76 -5.30
C GLN A 28 34.64 26.07 -4.48
N PRO A 29 34.54 26.14 -3.15
CA PRO A 29 35.71 26.37 -2.33
C PRO A 29 36.67 25.18 -2.46
N ASN A 30 37.94 25.46 -2.73
CA ASN A 30 39.00 24.45 -2.89
C ASN A 30 39.98 24.41 -1.71
N THR A 31 39.68 25.15 -0.62
CA THR A 31 40.47 25.19 0.59
C THR A 31 39.61 24.97 1.83
N GLY A 32 40.16 24.37 2.86
CA GLY A 32 39.46 23.99 4.08
C GLY A 32 38.99 22.55 4.12
N SER A 33 38.45 22.13 5.25
CA SER A 33 37.82 20.81 5.42
C SER A 33 36.57 20.64 4.57
N LEU A 34 36.16 19.43 4.26
CA LEU A 34 34.91 19.17 3.51
C LEU A 34 33.68 19.81 4.19
N VAL A 35 33.66 19.84 5.52
CA VAL A 35 32.60 20.49 6.31
C VAL A 35 32.57 21.99 6.08
N GLU A 36 33.73 22.67 6.19
CA GLU A 36 33.82 24.13 5.95
C GLU A 36 33.45 24.50 4.52
N ARG A 37 33.83 23.65 3.57
CA ARG A 37 33.49 23.82 2.16
C ARG A 37 31.98 23.60 1.91
N ALA A 38 31.37 22.59 2.54
CA ALA A 38 29.93 22.35 2.47
C ALA A 38 29.12 23.51 3.07
N LEU A 39 29.55 24.05 4.21
CA LEU A 39 28.96 25.25 4.82
C LEU A 39 29.04 26.47 3.90
N THR A 40 30.17 26.64 3.20
CA THR A 40 30.33 27.73 2.22
C THR A 40 29.35 27.57 1.05
N VAL A 41 29.23 26.36 0.49
CA VAL A 41 28.27 26.06 -0.56
C VAL A 41 26.84 26.36 -0.11
N ALA A 42 26.47 25.90 1.09
CA ALA A 42 25.12 26.10 1.64
C ALA A 42 24.80 27.61 1.82
N HIS A 43 25.69 28.38 2.36
CA HIS A 43 25.50 29.83 2.53
C HIS A 43 25.35 30.56 1.19
N ILE A 44 26.21 30.26 0.21
CA ILE A 44 26.16 30.90 -1.11
C ILE A 44 24.85 30.55 -1.85
N THR A 45 24.48 29.30 -1.85
CA THR A 45 23.25 28.84 -2.56
C THR A 45 22.00 29.40 -1.89
N THR A 46 21.96 29.47 -0.56
CA THR A 46 20.83 30.05 0.20
C THR A 46 20.67 31.55 -0.09
N MET A 47 21.77 32.29 -0.17
CA MET A 47 21.75 33.71 -0.51
C MET A 47 21.27 33.99 -1.93
N ILE A 48 21.74 33.20 -2.91
CA ILE A 48 21.44 33.43 -4.33
C ILE A 48 19.98 33.08 -4.63
N LEU A 49 19.45 32.04 -3.99
CA LEU A 49 18.05 31.61 -4.16
C LEU A 49 17.07 32.45 -3.34
N GLY A 50 17.55 33.46 -2.61
CA GLY A 50 16.69 34.35 -1.83
C GLY A 50 16.06 33.71 -0.60
N ALA A 51 16.51 32.53 -0.22
CA ALA A 51 16.00 31.81 0.96
C ALA A 51 16.48 32.47 2.28
N ASP A 52 17.52 33.31 2.26
CA ASP A 52 18.02 34.08 3.41
C ASP A 52 18.18 35.57 3.07
N GLN A 53 17.10 36.33 3.18
CA GLN A 53 17.14 37.79 3.04
C GLN A 53 17.68 38.50 4.30
N SER A 54 17.73 37.83 5.44
CA SER A 54 18.06 38.43 6.73
C SER A 54 19.39 37.98 7.34
N LYS A 55 20.14 37.09 6.68
CA LYS A 55 21.37 36.44 7.19
C LYS A 55 21.19 35.72 8.53
N SER A 56 20.00 35.22 8.80
CA SER A 56 19.64 34.52 10.05
C SER A 56 19.59 33.00 9.92
N VAL A 57 19.64 32.50 8.71
CA VAL A 57 19.74 31.05 8.47
C VAL A 57 21.15 30.58 8.78
N MET A 58 21.27 29.67 9.69
CA MET A 58 22.52 28.99 10.05
C MET A 58 22.43 27.53 9.67
N PHE A 59 23.58 26.91 9.46
CA PHE A 59 23.70 25.50 9.22
C PHE A 59 24.59 24.85 10.27
N SER A 60 24.14 23.71 10.80
CA SER A 60 24.95 22.86 11.66
C SER A 60 25.30 21.57 10.90
N PRO A 61 26.57 21.18 10.84
CA PRO A 61 26.94 19.92 10.21
C PRO A 61 26.48 18.74 11.06
N LEU A 62 25.85 17.75 10.40
CA LEU A 62 25.58 16.44 10.98
C LEU A 62 26.83 15.55 10.87
N PRO A 63 26.96 14.49 11.68
CA PRO A 63 28.06 13.54 11.56
C PRO A 63 28.17 13.04 10.11
N ALA A 64 29.35 13.19 9.52
CA ALA A 64 29.58 12.79 8.15
C ALA A 64 29.58 11.25 8.04
N PRO A 65 28.80 10.65 7.12
CA PRO A 65 28.89 9.23 6.84
C PRO A 65 30.26 8.90 6.21
N PRO A 66 30.73 7.65 6.30
CA PRO A 66 31.93 7.24 5.61
C PRO A 66 31.77 7.42 4.08
N PRO A 67 32.87 7.61 3.33
CA PRO A 67 32.84 7.66 1.89
C PRO A 67 32.17 6.41 1.31
N ASN A 68 31.40 6.57 0.23
CA ASN A 68 30.79 5.45 -0.46
C ASN A 68 31.85 4.57 -1.17
N GLY A 69 31.44 3.42 -1.75
CA GLY A 69 32.35 2.51 -2.45
C GLY A 69 33.11 3.12 -3.65
N ALA A 70 32.70 4.30 -4.14
CA ALA A 70 33.40 5.07 -5.17
C ALA A 70 34.28 6.21 -4.59
N GLY A 71 34.42 6.30 -3.26
CA GLY A 71 35.19 7.32 -2.56
C GLY A 71 34.53 8.71 -2.48
N ALA A 72 33.28 8.84 -2.89
CA ALA A 72 32.54 10.10 -2.77
C ALA A 72 32.00 10.28 -1.34
N THR A 73 32.05 11.52 -0.83
CA THR A 73 31.57 11.90 0.51
C THR A 73 30.42 12.88 0.40
N THR A 74 29.36 12.68 1.18
CA THR A 74 28.25 13.62 1.30
C THR A 74 28.25 14.24 2.70
N ILE A 75 28.27 15.56 2.77
CA ILE A 75 28.13 16.31 4.03
C ILE A 75 26.69 16.77 4.14
N HIS A 76 26.02 16.38 5.23
CA HIS A 76 24.68 16.80 5.56
C HIS A 76 24.70 17.96 6.54
N LEU A 77 23.92 18.98 6.26
CA LEU A 77 23.81 20.20 7.03
C LEU A 77 22.35 20.41 7.45
N GLU A 78 22.11 20.55 8.74
CA GLU A 78 20.79 20.86 9.28
C GLU A 78 20.58 22.38 9.30
N GLN A 79 19.44 22.84 8.81
CA GLN A 79 19.06 24.25 8.91
C GLN A 79 18.73 24.59 10.36
N GLN A 80 19.32 25.67 10.86
CA GLN A 80 19.05 26.18 12.20
C GLN A 80 18.58 27.63 12.16
N TRP A 81 17.74 27.96 13.13
CA TRP A 81 17.35 29.35 13.36
C TRP A 81 17.33 29.64 14.86
N ARG A 82 18.03 30.72 15.26
CA ARG A 82 18.27 31.07 16.66
C ARG A 82 18.78 29.92 17.53
N GLY A 83 19.64 29.07 16.98
CA GLY A 83 20.27 27.96 17.69
C GLY A 83 19.38 26.71 17.86
N LEU A 84 18.16 26.67 17.28
CA LEU A 84 17.33 25.50 17.23
C LEU A 84 17.22 24.98 15.80
N PRO A 85 17.18 23.64 15.59
CA PRO A 85 16.97 23.06 14.29
C PRO A 85 15.60 23.40 13.73
N VAL A 86 15.49 23.44 12.40
CA VAL A 86 14.21 23.54 11.70
C VAL A 86 13.79 22.15 11.24
N PHE A 87 12.62 21.72 11.62
CA PHE A 87 12.13 20.36 11.42
C PHE A 87 12.21 19.93 9.94
N GLN A 88 12.96 18.85 9.68
CA GLN A 88 13.19 18.28 8.35
C GLN A 88 13.70 19.29 7.31
N ALA A 89 14.41 20.32 7.71
CA ALA A 89 15.04 21.29 6.82
C ALA A 89 16.56 21.19 6.88
N GLY A 90 17.18 21.13 5.71
CA GLY A 90 18.63 21.02 5.61
C GLY A 90 19.13 21.02 4.18
N GLN A 91 20.44 20.88 4.05
CA GLN A 91 21.12 20.81 2.76
C GLN A 91 22.19 19.73 2.77
N SER A 92 22.34 18.99 1.70
CA SER A 92 23.44 18.05 1.49
C SER A 92 24.35 18.55 0.39
N VAL A 93 25.65 18.38 0.58
CA VAL A 93 26.69 18.71 -0.41
C VAL A 93 27.52 17.45 -0.67
N ARG A 94 27.54 17.01 -1.91
CA ARG A 94 28.27 15.83 -2.34
C ARG A 94 29.60 16.20 -2.98
N PHE A 95 30.65 15.54 -2.52
CA PHE A 95 32.02 15.67 -3.02
C PHE A 95 32.43 14.39 -3.75
N SER A 96 33.18 14.53 -4.85
CA SER A 96 33.84 13.41 -5.54
C SER A 96 34.98 12.82 -4.71
N SER A 97 35.57 11.73 -5.19
CA SER A 97 36.81 11.17 -4.62
C SER A 97 38.02 12.11 -4.74
N SER A 98 37.97 13.10 -5.65
CA SER A 98 38.95 14.19 -5.76
C SER A 98 38.57 15.42 -4.94
N GLU A 99 37.58 15.29 -4.07
CA GLU A 99 37.03 16.35 -3.22
C GLU A 99 36.45 17.55 -3.97
N GLU A 100 36.02 17.39 -5.20
CA GLU A 100 35.30 18.43 -5.94
C GLU A 100 33.79 18.34 -5.66
N VAL A 101 33.11 19.50 -5.54
CA VAL A 101 31.66 19.54 -5.36
C VAL A 101 30.97 19.02 -6.62
N GLN A 102 30.18 17.97 -6.49
CA GLN A 102 29.43 17.35 -7.59
C GLN A 102 28.01 17.91 -7.69
N ASP A 103 27.31 17.91 -6.59
CA ASP A 103 25.95 18.45 -6.48
C ASP A 103 25.66 18.93 -5.06
N THR A 104 24.62 19.74 -4.94
CA THR A 104 24.01 20.10 -3.66
C THR A 104 22.50 20.01 -3.77
N ARG A 105 21.86 19.47 -2.73
CA ARG A 105 20.42 19.29 -2.63
C ARG A 105 19.95 19.90 -1.32
N ALA A 106 18.91 20.69 -1.39
CA ALA A 106 18.38 21.37 -0.22
C ALA A 106 16.85 21.26 -0.14
N ARG A 107 16.39 21.20 1.09
CA ARG A 107 15.00 21.44 1.50
C ARG A 107 15.05 22.42 2.66
N LEU A 108 14.77 23.69 2.39
CA LEU A 108 14.95 24.79 3.34
C LEU A 108 13.60 25.45 3.61
N VAL A 109 13.42 25.93 4.83
CA VAL A 109 12.28 26.79 5.16
C VAL A 109 12.71 28.25 4.98
N GLY A 110 12.00 28.95 4.08
CA GLY A 110 12.18 30.39 3.86
C GLY A 110 11.71 31.17 5.08
N GLN A 111 12.29 32.37 5.28
CA GLN A 111 11.95 33.19 6.43
C GLN A 111 10.56 33.82 6.25
N ALA A 112 9.56 33.28 6.95
CA ALA A 112 8.35 34.02 7.29
C ALA A 112 8.57 34.89 8.52
N SER A 113 7.67 35.81 8.84
CA SER A 113 7.68 36.73 9.99
C SER A 113 8.30 36.13 11.26
N PRO A 114 8.99 36.95 12.10
CA PRO A 114 9.64 36.42 13.30
C PRO A 114 8.65 35.62 14.13
N PRO A 115 8.98 34.34 14.44
CA PRO A 115 8.07 33.50 15.19
C PRO A 115 7.95 33.95 16.64
N GLU A 116 6.78 33.73 17.22
CA GLU A 116 6.54 33.86 18.64
C GLU A 116 7.34 32.78 19.40
N VAL A 117 8.30 33.16 20.21
CA VAL A 117 9.09 32.25 21.05
C VAL A 117 8.38 32.12 22.39
N SER A 118 7.46 31.15 22.49
CA SER A 118 6.80 30.84 23.76
C SER A 118 6.77 29.29 23.88
N VAL A 119 7.42 28.78 24.92
CA VAL A 119 7.38 27.35 25.30
C VAL A 119 6.65 27.29 26.63
N GLU A 120 5.38 26.96 26.58
CA GLU A 120 4.49 26.86 27.75
C GLU A 120 4.37 25.40 28.23
N VAL A 121 4.57 24.46 27.30
CA VAL A 121 4.53 23.01 27.56
C VAL A 121 5.92 22.52 27.94
N THR A 122 6.06 21.91 29.10
CA THR A 122 7.34 21.32 29.53
C THR A 122 7.67 20.05 28.75
N ALA A 123 8.96 19.64 28.75
CA ALA A 123 9.37 18.39 28.08
C ALA A 123 8.61 17.18 28.64
N GLU A 124 8.37 17.13 29.94
CA GLU A 124 7.64 16.07 30.62
C GLU A 124 6.18 15.99 30.13
N ALA A 125 5.52 17.14 30.01
CA ALA A 125 4.15 17.20 29.50
C ALA A 125 4.09 16.83 28.01
N ALA A 126 5.08 17.24 27.23
CA ALA A 126 5.17 16.92 25.81
C ALA A 126 5.39 15.41 25.59
N VAL A 127 6.33 14.79 26.32
CA VAL A 127 6.58 13.33 26.26
C VAL A 127 5.32 12.56 26.67
N ARG A 128 4.65 12.97 27.76
CA ARG A 128 3.39 12.35 28.17
C ARG A 128 2.33 12.43 27.06
N ASN A 129 2.14 13.58 26.43
CA ASN A 129 1.18 13.76 25.34
C ASN A 129 1.53 12.88 24.13
N ALA A 130 2.81 12.82 23.77
CA ALA A 130 3.30 11.98 22.69
C ALA A 130 3.07 10.49 22.99
N THR A 131 3.41 10.03 24.20
CA THR A 131 3.19 8.63 24.62
C THR A 131 1.71 8.25 24.58
N LEU A 132 0.84 9.11 25.11
CA LEU A 132 -0.61 8.88 25.08
C LEU A 132 -1.15 8.81 23.65
N HIS A 133 -0.63 9.64 22.74
CA HIS A 133 -1.02 9.60 21.34
C HIS A 133 -0.62 8.29 20.67
N VAL A 134 0.63 7.85 20.87
CA VAL A 134 1.16 6.62 20.27
C VAL A 134 0.46 5.37 20.82
N LEU A 135 0.09 5.37 22.12
CA LEU A 135 -0.63 4.26 22.76
C LEU A 135 -2.16 4.31 22.57
N ALA A 136 -2.71 5.36 21.97
CA ALA A 136 -4.14 5.42 21.69
C ALA A 136 -4.50 4.35 20.65
N THR A 137 -5.47 3.48 20.99
CA THR A 137 -6.02 2.51 20.05
C THR A 137 -7.08 3.16 19.16
N ASP A 138 -7.29 2.64 17.96
CA ASP A 138 -8.23 3.16 16.94
C ASP A 138 -9.70 3.28 17.43
N GLU A 139 -10.07 2.58 18.48
CA GLU A 139 -11.42 2.65 19.06
C GLU A 139 -11.83 4.05 19.56
N ASN A 140 -10.86 4.94 19.80
CA ASN A 140 -11.09 6.29 20.30
C ASN A 140 -11.04 7.38 19.20
N HIS A 141 -10.81 7.03 17.95
CA HIS A 141 -10.69 8.00 16.84
C HIS A 141 -11.89 8.05 15.88
N ALA A 142 -13.00 7.42 16.24
CA ALA A 142 -14.18 7.27 15.38
C ALA A 142 -15.02 8.56 15.13
N ASP A 143 -14.54 9.75 15.50
CA ASP A 143 -15.27 11.01 15.21
C ASP A 143 -14.32 12.20 15.05
N VAL A 144 -13.60 12.27 13.94
CA VAL A 144 -13.04 13.56 13.49
C VAL A 144 -13.72 13.92 12.16
N GLY A 145 -14.88 14.52 12.26
CA GLY A 145 -15.54 15.19 11.15
C GLY A 145 -14.70 16.39 10.67
N ASP A 146 -14.89 16.74 9.42
CA ASP A 146 -14.27 17.71 8.52
C ASP A 146 -14.08 19.16 9.05
N GLN A 147 -13.54 19.34 10.25
CA GLN A 147 -13.18 20.67 10.78
C GLN A 147 -11.83 20.59 11.52
N PRO A 148 -10.87 21.47 11.21
CA PRO A 148 -9.59 21.52 11.92
C PRO A 148 -9.78 22.19 13.29
N GLY A 149 -10.22 21.42 14.26
CA GLY A 149 -10.11 21.76 15.68
C GLY A 149 -8.88 21.05 16.26
N PRO A 150 -8.26 21.58 17.32
CA PRO A 150 -7.12 20.91 17.93
C PRO A 150 -7.56 19.52 18.40
N PRO A 151 -6.84 18.44 18.03
CA PRO A 151 -7.14 17.11 18.51
C PRO A 151 -6.99 17.09 20.03
N ARG A 152 -8.05 16.76 20.74
CA ARG A 152 -7.97 16.48 22.17
C ARG A 152 -7.41 15.06 22.31
N PRO A 153 -6.34 14.85 23.09
CA PRO A 153 -5.90 13.52 23.43
C PRO A 153 -7.02 12.81 24.21
N ALA A 154 -7.65 11.83 23.59
CA ALA A 154 -8.52 10.90 24.30
C ALA A 154 -7.61 9.94 25.07
N ALA A 155 -7.32 10.25 26.33
CA ALA A 155 -6.69 9.28 27.21
C ALA A 155 -7.66 8.10 27.43
N PRO A 156 -7.16 6.85 27.46
CA PRO A 156 -7.95 5.73 27.98
C PRO A 156 -8.50 6.13 29.35
N ALA A 157 -9.79 5.97 29.56
CA ALA A 157 -10.51 6.55 30.72
C ALA A 157 -10.00 6.06 32.11
N ASP A 158 -9.18 5.00 32.13
CA ASP A 158 -8.75 4.31 33.33
C ASP A 158 -7.24 4.35 33.62
N VAL A 159 -6.42 5.05 32.81
CA VAL A 159 -4.97 5.09 33.01
C VAL A 159 -4.54 6.47 33.52
N THR A 160 -4.17 6.55 34.79
CA THR A 160 -3.47 7.71 35.35
C THR A 160 -1.98 7.64 34.97
N TRP A 161 -1.63 8.24 33.86
CA TRP A 161 -0.22 8.36 33.46
C TRP A 161 0.47 9.43 34.29
N ASN A 162 1.51 9.04 35.01
CA ASN A 162 2.38 9.97 35.68
C ASN A 162 3.21 10.77 34.67
N LEU A 163 3.62 11.99 35.06
CA LEU A 163 4.61 12.71 34.27
C LEU A 163 5.93 11.91 34.25
N PRO A 164 6.64 11.87 33.13
CA PRO A 164 7.92 11.19 33.04
C PRO A 164 8.97 11.84 33.96
N GLU A 165 9.91 11.04 34.43
CA GLU A 165 11.00 11.51 35.28
C GLU A 165 12.15 12.04 34.40
N VAL A 166 12.66 13.22 34.72
CA VAL A 166 13.80 13.81 34.00
C VAL A 166 15.11 13.18 34.51
N VAL A 167 15.77 12.43 33.63
CA VAL A 167 17.08 11.82 33.89
C VAL A 167 18.21 12.82 33.66
N ALA A 168 18.13 13.58 32.58
CA ALA A 168 19.12 14.60 32.25
C ALA A 168 18.50 15.80 31.53
N ARG A 169 18.93 17.01 31.89
CA ARG A 169 18.52 18.28 31.26
C ARG A 169 19.71 19.21 31.12
N PHE A 170 19.90 19.76 29.94
CA PHE A 170 21.00 20.66 29.63
C PHE A 170 20.48 22.10 29.51
N THR A 171 20.27 22.79 30.64
CA THR A 171 19.60 24.10 30.75
C THR A 171 20.32 25.26 30.02
N HIS A 172 21.60 25.07 29.69
CA HIS A 172 22.44 26.12 29.06
C HIS A 172 22.65 25.88 27.54
N MET A 173 22.07 24.80 27.00
CA MET A 173 22.27 24.40 25.60
C MET A 173 20.90 24.05 25.00
N ALA A 174 20.23 25.04 24.45
CA ALA A 174 18.85 24.90 23.95
C ALA A 174 18.65 23.80 22.89
N GLY A 175 19.69 23.46 22.13
CA GLY A 175 19.68 22.40 21.14
C GLY A 175 19.98 20.98 21.69
N GLN A 176 20.27 20.85 22.98
CA GLN A 176 20.53 19.52 23.58
C GLN A 176 19.24 18.90 24.10
N PRO A 177 19.04 17.59 23.86
CA PRO A 177 17.83 16.89 24.28
C PRO A 177 17.69 16.82 25.79
N THR A 178 16.44 16.93 26.29
CA THR A 178 16.08 16.46 27.61
C THR A 178 15.86 14.96 27.53
N VAL A 179 16.47 14.21 28.44
CA VAL A 179 16.33 12.74 28.54
C VAL A 179 15.38 12.43 29.68
N LEU A 180 14.38 11.62 29.40
CA LEU A 180 13.30 11.28 30.35
C LEU A 180 13.06 9.77 30.39
N GLU A 181 12.67 9.25 31.56
CA GLU A 181 12.11 7.90 31.72
C GLU A 181 10.58 7.99 31.82
N GLN A 182 9.90 7.23 31.00
CA GLN A 182 8.44 7.18 30.95
C GLN A 182 7.95 5.75 31.23
N GLN A 183 6.99 5.60 32.14
CA GLN A 183 6.37 4.31 32.39
C GLN A 183 5.71 3.76 31.11
N GLY A 184 5.95 2.49 30.78
CA GLY A 184 5.44 1.83 29.56
C GLY A 184 6.28 2.09 28.30
N VAL A 185 7.46 2.69 28.45
CA VAL A 185 8.47 2.88 27.40
C VAL A 185 9.78 2.27 27.90
N ASP A 186 10.40 1.40 27.09
CA ASP A 186 11.54 0.59 27.55
C ASP A 186 12.87 1.32 27.55
N GLU A 187 12.99 2.34 26.70
CA GLU A 187 14.21 3.13 26.58
C GLU A 187 13.96 4.58 27.02
N PRO A 188 14.98 5.28 27.53
CA PRO A 188 14.86 6.70 27.83
C PRO A 188 14.44 7.52 26.61
N VAL A 189 13.37 8.29 26.78
CA VAL A 189 12.84 9.17 25.74
C VAL A 189 13.66 10.43 25.62
N THR A 190 14.01 10.83 24.41
CA THR A 190 14.66 12.11 24.13
C THR A 190 13.67 13.13 23.59
N ALA A 191 13.66 14.33 24.18
CA ALA A 191 12.85 15.46 23.76
C ALA A 191 13.72 16.66 23.44
N SER A 192 13.72 17.15 22.20
CA SER A 192 14.50 18.29 21.72
C SER A 192 13.59 19.40 21.23
N LEU A 193 13.99 20.65 21.42
CA LEU A 193 13.26 21.78 20.82
C LEU A 193 13.61 21.91 19.34
N THR A 194 12.59 22.13 18.52
CA THR A 194 12.69 22.35 17.08
C THR A 194 11.75 23.47 16.61
N TRP A 195 12.04 24.08 15.48
CA TRP A 195 11.10 24.94 14.77
C TRP A 195 10.27 24.11 13.81
N PHE A 196 8.96 24.08 14.02
CA PHE A 196 8.01 23.35 13.18
C PHE A 196 7.29 24.31 12.21
N PRO A 197 7.33 24.09 10.89
CA PRO A 197 6.69 24.94 9.91
C PRO A 197 5.19 24.65 9.82
N LEU A 198 4.38 25.65 10.12
CA LEU A 198 2.93 25.68 9.96
C LEU A 198 2.55 26.75 8.92
N ALA A 199 1.35 26.68 8.35
CA ALA A 199 0.83 27.65 7.39
C ALA A 199 0.89 29.13 7.85
N LYS A 200 0.94 29.36 9.17
CA LYS A 200 1.08 30.70 9.78
C LYS A 200 2.51 31.07 10.19
N GLY A 201 3.50 30.28 9.77
CA GLY A 201 4.92 30.48 10.09
C GLY A 201 5.48 29.44 11.07
N LEU A 202 6.74 29.62 11.48
CA LEU A 202 7.43 28.68 12.36
C LEU A 202 6.89 28.72 13.78
N ARG A 203 6.75 27.55 14.41
CA ARG A 203 6.34 27.34 15.80
C ARG A 203 7.43 26.56 16.54
N VAL A 204 7.74 26.93 17.78
CA VAL A 204 8.60 26.10 18.64
C VAL A 204 7.81 24.89 19.11
N ALA A 205 8.39 23.72 18.95
CA ALA A 205 7.78 22.44 19.30
C ALA A 205 8.81 21.48 19.92
N TRP A 206 8.33 20.46 20.59
CA TRP A 206 9.13 19.36 21.10
C TRP A 206 9.18 18.24 20.07
N ASP A 207 10.36 17.90 19.57
CA ASP A 207 10.65 16.76 18.71
C ASP A 207 11.08 15.60 19.60
N ILE A 208 10.28 14.52 19.60
CA ILE A 208 10.35 13.43 20.56
C ILE A 208 10.46 12.12 19.79
N THR A 209 11.38 11.25 20.20
CA THR A 209 11.47 9.88 19.72
C THR A 209 11.08 8.95 20.84
N ILE A 210 10.13 8.04 20.60
CA ILE A 210 9.61 7.04 21.53
C ILE A 210 9.80 5.67 20.91
N ALA A 211 10.47 4.75 21.62
CA ALA A 211 10.55 3.33 21.27
C ALA A 211 9.65 2.54 22.22
N LEU A 212 8.77 1.71 21.65
CA LEU A 212 7.82 0.87 22.37
C LEU A 212 8.04 -0.58 21.98
N SER A 213 8.53 -1.42 22.91
CA SER A 213 8.75 -2.85 22.64
C SER A 213 7.44 -3.62 22.44
N GLU A 214 6.38 -3.25 23.15
CA GLU A 214 5.07 -3.91 23.01
C GLU A 214 4.39 -3.63 21.65
N MET A 215 4.86 -2.62 20.89
CA MET A 215 4.34 -2.24 19.57
C MET A 215 5.37 -2.41 18.44
N ASP A 216 6.52 -3.04 18.71
CA ASP A 216 7.64 -3.22 17.76
C ASP A 216 7.91 -1.98 16.89
N GLY A 217 7.95 -0.79 17.52
CA GLY A 217 8.10 0.43 16.75
C GLY A 217 8.76 1.58 17.51
N ALA A 218 9.52 2.35 16.76
CA ALA A 218 9.96 3.67 17.19
C ALA A 218 9.13 4.74 16.47
N PHE A 219 8.70 5.75 17.20
CA PHE A 219 7.86 6.83 16.69
C PHE A 219 8.55 8.16 16.85
N ARG A 220 8.46 9.02 15.83
CA ARG A 220 8.83 10.43 15.94
C ARG A 220 7.56 11.24 16.08
N VAL A 221 7.45 11.95 17.19
CA VAL A 221 6.28 12.76 17.52
C VAL A 221 6.70 14.19 17.76
N VAL A 222 6.05 15.15 17.09
CA VAL A 222 6.29 16.57 17.34
C VAL A 222 5.08 17.16 18.06
N VAL A 223 5.35 17.75 19.22
CA VAL A 223 4.34 18.32 20.13
C VAL A 223 4.48 19.82 20.18
N ASP A 224 3.40 20.56 19.95
CA ASP A 224 3.39 22.03 20.02
C ASP A 224 3.87 22.51 21.40
N GLY A 225 4.89 23.35 21.41
CA GLY A 225 5.46 23.91 22.64
C GLY A 225 4.55 24.86 23.38
N ARG A 226 3.44 25.32 22.79
CA ARG A 226 2.50 26.27 23.38
C ARG A 226 1.32 25.59 24.05
N ASP A 227 0.65 24.65 23.36
CA ASP A 227 -0.60 24.06 23.83
C ASP A 227 -0.56 22.53 23.97
N GLY A 228 0.54 21.89 23.56
CA GLY A 228 0.73 20.45 23.68
C GLY A 228 0.00 19.61 22.63
N ALA A 229 -0.49 20.22 21.55
CA ALA A 229 -1.11 19.51 20.44
C ALA A 229 -0.08 18.70 19.66
N ILE A 230 -0.50 17.56 19.10
CA ILE A 230 0.36 16.77 18.21
C ILE A 230 0.39 17.43 16.83
N LEU A 231 1.57 17.84 16.41
CA LEU A 231 1.80 18.48 15.10
C LEU A 231 2.27 17.49 14.03
N TYR A 232 2.96 16.43 14.47
CA TYR A 232 3.48 15.39 13.60
C TYR A 232 3.61 14.09 14.38
N CYS A 233 3.25 13.00 13.79
CA CYS A 233 3.50 11.64 14.30
C CYS A 233 3.74 10.72 13.12
N THR A 234 4.85 10.00 13.14
CA THR A 234 5.16 8.94 12.17
C THR A 234 5.95 7.84 12.83
N GLN A 235 5.74 6.62 12.36
CA GLN A 235 6.56 5.48 12.74
C GLN A 235 7.92 5.60 12.04
N LEU A 236 9.02 5.52 12.81
CA LEU A 236 10.39 5.66 12.29
C LEU A 236 10.94 4.34 11.75
N VAL A 237 10.51 3.25 12.36
CA VAL A 237 10.81 1.90 11.90
C VAL A 237 9.51 1.37 11.37
N PRO A 238 9.39 1.09 10.06
CA PRO A 238 8.28 0.30 9.56
C PRO A 238 8.22 -0.96 10.40
N GLY A 239 7.01 -1.44 10.69
CA GLY A 239 6.79 -2.62 11.52
C GLY A 239 7.74 -3.74 11.19
N ALA A 240 8.08 -4.57 12.16
CA ALA A 240 9.12 -5.58 12.08
C ALA A 240 9.13 -6.22 10.69
N HIS A 241 10.30 -6.28 10.04
CA HIS A 241 10.43 -6.99 8.77
C HIS A 241 9.90 -8.40 8.95
N CYS A 242 8.72 -8.65 8.42
CA CYS A 242 8.10 -9.95 8.52
C CYS A 242 8.60 -10.84 7.41
N GLN A 243 8.86 -12.10 7.72
CA GLN A 243 9.22 -13.10 6.73
C GLN A 243 8.34 -14.33 6.89
N GLY A 244 7.89 -14.88 5.78
CA GLY A 244 7.10 -16.10 5.78
C GLY A 244 7.62 -17.13 4.80
N SER A 245 7.68 -18.38 5.24
CA SER A 245 7.95 -19.52 4.37
C SER A 245 6.65 -19.96 3.72
N VAL A 246 6.40 -19.54 2.48
CA VAL A 246 5.10 -19.68 1.78
C VAL A 246 5.21 -20.40 0.44
N TYR A 247 4.11 -20.98 0.00
CA TYR A 247 3.92 -21.40 -1.38
C TYR A 247 3.42 -20.21 -2.20
N GLN A 248 4.21 -19.74 -3.16
CA GLN A 248 3.79 -18.66 -4.07
C GLN A 248 2.83 -19.13 -5.17
N GLY A 249 2.84 -20.42 -5.49
CA GLY A 249 1.89 -21.08 -6.36
C GLY A 249 1.14 -22.19 -5.61
N ASP A 250 1.71 -23.37 -5.56
CA ASP A 250 1.16 -24.54 -4.89
C ASP A 250 2.29 -25.48 -4.38
N PRO A 251 1.97 -26.56 -3.63
CA PRO A 251 2.95 -27.50 -3.11
C PRO A 251 3.69 -28.38 -4.14
N ASN A 252 3.44 -28.25 -5.44
CA ASN A 252 4.31 -28.84 -6.47
C ASN A 252 5.68 -28.18 -6.50
N THR A 253 5.78 -26.96 -5.97
CA THR A 253 7.02 -26.22 -5.81
C THR A 253 7.38 -26.09 -4.33
N PRO A 254 8.69 -26.02 -3.96
CA PRO A 254 9.08 -25.77 -2.57
C PRO A 254 8.56 -24.42 -2.06
N ARG A 255 8.36 -24.34 -0.74
CA ARG A 255 8.14 -23.06 -0.09
C ARG A 255 9.34 -22.14 -0.29
N THR A 256 9.05 -20.85 -0.43
CA THR A 256 10.08 -19.81 -0.50
C THR A 256 9.93 -18.86 0.68
N VAL A 257 11.04 -18.35 1.20
CA VAL A 257 11.01 -17.29 2.20
C VAL A 257 10.76 -15.97 1.49
N VAL A 258 9.68 -15.32 1.86
CA VAL A 258 9.28 -14.01 1.31
C VAL A 258 9.28 -13.00 2.44
N THR A 259 9.89 -11.85 2.22
CA THR A 259 9.80 -10.69 3.11
C THR A 259 8.54 -9.89 2.73
N PHE A 260 7.73 -9.50 3.70
CA PHE A 260 6.51 -8.73 3.45
C PHE A 260 6.35 -7.59 4.47
N PRO A 261 5.65 -6.49 4.08
CA PRO A 261 4.98 -6.31 2.77
C PRO A 261 5.99 -6.34 1.62
N LEU A 262 5.48 -6.63 0.41
CA LEU A 262 6.26 -6.49 -0.81
C LEU A 262 6.31 -5.02 -1.19
N GLU A 263 7.47 -4.50 -1.61
CA GLU A 263 7.56 -3.15 -2.16
C GLU A 263 6.72 -3.00 -3.42
N TRP A 264 6.16 -1.79 -3.66
CA TRP A 264 5.29 -1.54 -4.82
C TRP A 264 5.90 -1.97 -6.15
N GLN A 265 7.22 -1.82 -6.31
CA GLN A 265 7.96 -2.20 -7.51
C GLN A 265 8.00 -3.71 -7.74
N ALA A 266 7.86 -4.51 -6.68
CA ALA A 266 7.89 -5.97 -6.78
C ALA A 266 6.69 -6.56 -7.54
N TYR A 267 5.60 -5.80 -7.65
CA TYR A 267 4.42 -6.19 -8.43
C TYR A 267 4.62 -6.05 -9.95
N GLY A 268 5.70 -5.43 -10.41
CA GLY A 268 5.98 -5.24 -11.83
C GLY A 268 5.00 -4.33 -12.57
N LEU A 269 4.13 -3.63 -11.84
CA LEU A 269 3.14 -2.69 -12.36
C LEU A 269 3.68 -1.25 -12.31
N GLY A 270 3.09 -0.36 -13.10
CA GLY A 270 3.34 1.07 -12.98
C GLY A 270 2.92 1.57 -11.59
N THR A 271 3.75 2.42 -10.97
CA THR A 271 3.46 3.00 -9.66
C THR A 271 2.74 4.34 -9.84
N PRO A 272 1.44 4.45 -9.54
CA PRO A 272 0.71 5.72 -9.57
C PRO A 272 1.35 6.76 -8.63
N PRO A 273 1.34 8.06 -8.99
CA PRO A 273 2.05 9.09 -8.22
C PRO A 273 1.40 9.43 -6.87
N ASP A 274 0.17 9.00 -6.65
CA ASP A 274 -0.64 9.25 -5.46
C ASP A 274 -0.59 8.10 -4.43
N LEU A 275 0.28 7.12 -4.63
CA LEU A 275 0.48 6.04 -3.67
C LEU A 275 1.29 6.49 -2.46
N PRO A 276 1.06 5.87 -1.28
CA PRO A 276 1.97 6.01 -0.16
C PRO A 276 3.38 5.51 -0.56
N PRO A 277 4.45 6.01 0.11
CA PRO A 277 5.84 5.65 -0.24
C PRO A 277 6.13 4.15 -0.22
N SER A 278 5.49 3.41 0.67
CA SER A 278 5.57 1.96 0.82
C SER A 278 4.19 1.37 1.08
N PRO A 279 3.95 0.09 0.78
CA PRO A 279 2.74 -0.60 1.22
C PRO A 279 2.61 -0.58 2.74
N PRO A 280 1.38 -0.59 3.29
CA PRO A 280 1.18 -0.72 4.72
C PRO A 280 1.63 -2.10 5.22
N ASP A 281 2.04 -2.18 6.49
CA ASP A 281 2.46 -3.44 7.10
C ASP A 281 1.35 -4.48 7.06
N TRP A 282 1.71 -5.70 6.65
CA TRP A 282 0.74 -6.79 6.60
C TRP A 282 0.42 -7.35 7.98
N VAL A 283 1.36 -7.28 8.91
CA VAL A 283 1.28 -7.83 10.26
C VAL A 283 1.18 -6.68 11.26
N ALA A 284 0.14 -6.66 12.05
CA ALA A 284 -0.09 -5.59 13.04
C ALA A 284 0.67 -5.82 14.35
N ASP A 285 0.91 -7.08 14.69
CA ASP A 285 1.60 -7.54 15.88
C ASP A 285 2.53 -8.71 15.49
N HIS A 286 2.45 -9.87 16.11
CA HIS A 286 3.22 -11.06 15.73
C HIS A 286 2.39 -12.12 15.01
N ASP A 287 1.12 -11.82 14.70
CA ASP A 287 0.14 -12.80 14.23
C ASP A 287 -0.21 -12.60 12.75
N THR A 288 -0.80 -13.64 12.11
CA THR A 288 -1.42 -13.53 10.79
C THR A 288 -2.70 -12.70 10.82
N ALA A 289 -2.58 -11.51 11.40
CA ALA A 289 -3.62 -10.52 11.52
C ALA A 289 -3.02 -9.12 11.31
N GLY A 290 -3.68 -8.31 10.50
CA GLY A 290 -3.22 -6.96 10.20
C GLY A 290 -4.23 -6.16 9.40
N TYR A 291 -3.72 -5.13 8.79
CA TYR A 291 -4.46 -4.09 8.09
C TYR A 291 -5.43 -4.61 7.01
N ALA A 292 -5.01 -5.55 6.17
CA ALA A 292 -5.80 -6.04 5.04
C ALA A 292 -6.38 -7.44 5.24
N SER A 293 -5.85 -8.22 6.18
CA SER A 293 -6.23 -9.63 6.36
C SER A 293 -6.16 -10.06 7.81
N VAL A 294 -7.10 -10.91 8.21
CA VAL A 294 -7.08 -11.64 9.48
C VAL A 294 -7.33 -13.11 9.18
N ALA A 295 -6.25 -13.89 9.08
CA ALA A 295 -6.33 -15.31 8.78
C ALA A 295 -6.22 -16.17 10.05
N ARG A 296 -7.10 -17.17 10.15
CA ARG A 296 -7.20 -18.03 11.34
C ARG A 296 -7.67 -19.43 11.01
N SER A 297 -7.44 -20.36 11.93
CA SER A 297 -7.97 -21.73 11.85
C SER A 297 -9.46 -21.72 12.17
N GLY A 298 -10.32 -21.96 11.16
CA GLY A 298 -11.78 -21.90 11.28
C GLY A 298 -12.32 -20.50 11.63
N ALA A 299 -13.60 -20.43 11.97
CA ALA A 299 -14.29 -19.17 12.22
C ALA A 299 -13.88 -18.49 13.54
N SER A 300 -13.39 -19.24 14.52
CA SER A 300 -13.11 -18.77 15.88
C SER A 300 -11.79 -19.29 16.47
N GLY A 301 -10.99 -19.99 15.67
CA GLY A 301 -9.67 -20.47 16.09
C GLY A 301 -8.62 -19.35 16.08
N PRO A 302 -7.39 -19.65 16.52
CA PRO A 302 -6.34 -18.67 16.60
C PRO A 302 -5.79 -18.28 15.22
N SER A 303 -5.26 -17.07 15.12
CA SER A 303 -4.24 -16.69 14.15
C SER A 303 -2.94 -17.42 14.46
N ILE A 304 -1.96 -17.36 13.59
CA ILE A 304 -0.65 -17.96 13.80
C ILE A 304 0.31 -16.88 14.21
N SER A 305 1.06 -17.11 15.30
CA SER A 305 2.12 -16.22 15.75
C SER A 305 3.45 -16.60 15.09
N GLY A 306 4.17 -15.60 14.61
CA GLY A 306 5.56 -15.73 14.17
C GLY A 306 6.53 -15.67 15.36
N ASP A 307 7.73 -16.20 15.15
CA ASP A 307 8.82 -16.10 16.12
C ASP A 307 9.54 -14.75 15.94
N ASN A 308 9.77 -14.03 17.04
CA ASN A 308 10.61 -12.83 17.00
C ASN A 308 12.09 -13.26 17.01
N VAL A 309 12.80 -12.98 15.91
CA VAL A 309 14.22 -13.28 15.77
C VAL A 309 14.94 -12.00 15.37
N ASP A 310 15.74 -11.45 16.27
CA ASP A 310 16.52 -10.22 16.04
C ASP A 310 15.66 -9.01 15.56
N GLY A 311 14.43 -8.88 16.08
CA GLY A 311 13.50 -7.81 15.71
C GLY A 311 12.72 -8.05 14.42
N ALA A 312 12.83 -9.22 13.81
CA ALA A 312 12.01 -9.65 12.67
C ALA A 312 11.01 -10.72 13.10
N VAL A 313 9.78 -10.64 12.62
CA VAL A 313 8.76 -11.67 12.82
C VAL A 313 8.89 -12.74 11.74
N ILE A 314 9.24 -13.96 12.14
CA ILE A 314 9.50 -15.07 11.23
C ILE A 314 8.38 -16.11 11.31
N PHE A 315 7.62 -16.29 10.23
CA PHE A 315 6.62 -17.33 10.10
C PHE A 315 7.19 -18.54 9.34
N ASN A 316 7.50 -19.62 10.05
CA ASN A 316 8.03 -20.84 9.44
C ASN A 316 7.38 -22.10 10.03
N PRO A 317 6.11 -22.39 9.70
CA PRO A 317 5.41 -23.57 10.20
C PRO A 317 6.21 -24.86 9.93
N ALA A 318 6.32 -25.71 10.98
CA ALA A 318 7.11 -26.93 10.92
C ALA A 318 6.52 -27.97 9.95
N ASP A 319 5.18 -28.10 9.89
CA ASP A 319 4.49 -28.95 8.94
C ASP A 319 4.13 -28.14 7.68
N PRO A 320 4.75 -28.42 6.53
CA PRO A 320 4.53 -27.68 5.30
C PRO A 320 3.12 -27.85 4.69
N GLN A 321 2.34 -28.77 5.18
CA GLN A 321 0.94 -28.98 4.79
C GLN A 321 -0.01 -28.98 6.00
N GLY A 322 0.48 -28.57 7.18
CA GLY A 322 -0.29 -28.41 8.39
C GLY A 322 -1.19 -27.17 8.36
N VAL A 323 -2.08 -27.08 9.36
CA VAL A 323 -3.04 -25.98 9.49
C VAL A 323 -2.32 -24.62 9.57
N ASP A 324 -1.21 -24.55 10.27
CA ASP A 324 -0.44 -23.31 10.40
C ASP A 324 0.10 -22.82 9.05
N GLN A 325 0.59 -23.74 8.20
CA GLN A 325 1.01 -23.39 6.85
C GLN A 325 -0.17 -22.96 5.99
N MET A 326 -1.32 -23.58 6.12
CA MET A 326 -2.54 -23.20 5.39
C MET A 326 -2.98 -21.78 5.75
N VAL A 327 -2.96 -21.44 7.05
CA VAL A 327 -3.32 -20.09 7.53
C VAL A 327 -2.31 -19.06 7.05
N LEU A 328 -1.01 -19.34 7.17
CA LEU A 328 0.05 -18.45 6.68
C LEU A 328 -0.08 -18.20 5.17
N ASN A 329 -0.28 -19.25 4.39
CA ASN A 329 -0.41 -19.14 2.94
C ASN A 329 -1.64 -18.32 2.51
N ALA A 330 -2.78 -18.57 3.18
CA ALA A 330 -3.99 -17.79 2.94
C ALA A 330 -3.83 -16.32 3.35
N PHE A 331 -3.14 -16.03 4.46
CA PHE A 331 -2.78 -14.68 4.87
C PHE A 331 -1.92 -13.98 3.81
N TYR A 332 -0.82 -14.64 3.40
CA TYR A 332 0.08 -14.14 2.36
C TYR A 332 -0.67 -13.79 1.07
N GLY A 333 -1.47 -14.73 0.55
CA GLY A 333 -2.22 -14.53 -0.70
C GLY A 333 -3.25 -13.40 -0.59
N THR A 334 -3.91 -13.26 0.55
CA THR A 334 -4.91 -12.21 0.77
C THR A 334 -4.25 -10.82 0.83
N CYS A 335 -3.13 -10.68 1.54
CA CYS A 335 -2.39 -9.43 1.61
C CYS A 335 -1.75 -9.08 0.24
N LEU A 336 -1.18 -10.06 -0.46
CA LEU A 336 -0.68 -9.90 -1.83
C LEU A 336 -1.76 -9.33 -2.76
N MET A 337 -2.97 -9.90 -2.70
CA MET A 337 -4.09 -9.47 -3.54
C MET A 337 -4.64 -8.10 -3.14
N HIS A 338 -4.62 -7.77 -1.84
CA HIS A 338 -4.96 -6.43 -1.39
C HIS A 338 -4.06 -5.39 -2.07
N ASP A 339 -2.76 -5.52 -1.93
CA ASP A 339 -1.80 -4.54 -2.46
C ASP A 339 -1.82 -4.48 -3.99
N LEU A 340 -1.90 -5.65 -4.65
CA LEU A 340 -2.03 -5.72 -6.10
C LEU A 340 -3.27 -4.98 -6.61
N THR A 341 -4.43 -5.26 -6.03
CA THR A 341 -5.68 -4.63 -6.46
C THR A 341 -5.75 -3.16 -6.07
N TYR A 342 -5.09 -2.76 -4.99
CA TYR A 342 -4.91 -1.36 -4.61
C TYR A 342 -4.08 -0.59 -5.64
N LEU A 343 -2.97 -1.17 -6.12
CA LEU A 343 -2.18 -0.64 -7.24
C LEU A 343 -3.02 -0.47 -8.51
N LEU A 344 -3.88 -1.44 -8.79
CA LEU A 344 -4.76 -1.46 -9.96
C LEU A 344 -6.02 -0.59 -9.81
N GLY A 345 -6.16 0.14 -8.67
CA GLY A 345 -7.21 1.14 -8.49
C GLY A 345 -8.37 0.73 -7.59
N PHE A 346 -8.38 -0.44 -6.96
CA PHE A 346 -9.38 -0.80 -5.94
C PHE A 346 -8.98 -0.21 -4.59
N ARG A 347 -9.33 1.06 -4.35
CA ARG A 347 -8.89 1.88 -3.22
C ARG A 347 -10.04 2.22 -2.27
N GLU A 348 -9.74 3.03 -1.23
CA GLU A 348 -10.68 3.41 -0.17
C GLU A 348 -12.02 3.95 -0.71
N PRO A 349 -12.07 4.86 -1.70
CA PRO A 349 -13.34 5.33 -2.22
C PRO A 349 -14.23 4.22 -2.80
N ASN A 350 -13.60 3.14 -3.26
CA ASN A 350 -14.29 1.96 -3.78
C ASN A 350 -14.59 0.91 -2.71
N GLY A 351 -14.17 1.15 -1.45
CA GLY A 351 -14.34 0.24 -0.33
C GLY A 351 -13.38 -0.94 -0.36
N SER A 352 -12.09 -0.69 -0.64
CA SER A 352 -11.01 -1.68 -0.50
C SER A 352 -11.04 -2.38 0.86
N TYR A 353 -10.58 -3.63 0.88
CA TYR A 353 -10.68 -4.49 2.07
C TYR A 353 -9.52 -4.22 3.04
N GLN A 354 -9.67 -3.19 3.86
CA GLN A 354 -8.69 -2.80 4.85
C GLN A 354 -9.35 -2.14 6.05
N ASP A 355 -8.64 -2.08 7.16
CA ASP A 355 -9.14 -1.50 8.39
C ASP A 355 -9.35 0.02 8.27
N GLY A 356 -10.35 0.55 8.99
CA GLY A 356 -10.64 1.97 9.04
C GLY A 356 -11.24 2.58 7.76
N VAL A 357 -11.52 1.78 6.72
CA VAL A 357 -12.06 2.29 5.46
C VAL A 357 -13.58 2.41 5.47
N VAL A 358 -14.04 3.58 5.04
CA VAL A 358 -15.44 3.82 4.67
C VAL A 358 -15.46 4.28 3.22
N SER A 359 -16.16 3.54 2.36
CA SER A 359 -16.24 3.88 0.93
C SER A 359 -16.92 5.23 0.69
N ALA A 360 -16.78 5.79 -0.51
CA ALA A 360 -17.46 7.01 -0.93
C ALA A 360 -18.99 6.94 -0.78
N LEU A 361 -19.57 5.75 -0.69
CA LEU A 361 -21.00 5.52 -0.42
C LEU A 361 -21.34 5.42 1.08
N GLY A 362 -20.38 5.67 1.97
CA GLY A 362 -20.57 5.51 3.41
C GLY A 362 -20.68 4.06 3.89
N LEU A 363 -20.25 3.09 3.08
CA LEU A 363 -20.25 1.68 3.44
C LEU A 363 -18.93 1.35 4.13
N PRO A 364 -18.96 0.85 5.39
CA PRO A 364 -17.75 0.42 6.07
C PRO A 364 -17.12 -0.77 5.37
N SER A 365 -15.81 -0.83 5.38
CA SER A 365 -15.01 -1.97 4.98
C SER A 365 -14.19 -2.44 6.19
N GLY A 366 -13.44 -3.52 6.01
CA GLY A 366 -12.53 -4.05 7.03
C GLY A 366 -11.62 -5.07 6.39
N PRO A 367 -10.62 -5.57 7.12
CA PRO A 367 -9.74 -6.62 6.64
C PRO A 367 -10.53 -7.87 6.28
N VAL A 368 -10.06 -8.60 5.30
CA VAL A 368 -10.66 -9.88 4.92
C VAL A 368 -10.48 -10.88 6.05
N LYS A 369 -11.59 -11.42 6.56
CA LYS A 369 -11.54 -12.53 7.52
C LYS A 369 -11.38 -13.84 6.75
N VAL A 370 -10.20 -14.45 6.88
CA VAL A 370 -9.90 -15.72 6.22
C VAL A 370 -10.06 -16.86 7.21
N GLU A 371 -11.00 -17.74 6.95
CA GLU A 371 -11.32 -18.92 7.76
C GLU A 371 -10.79 -20.18 7.07
N VAL A 372 -9.74 -20.79 7.63
CA VAL A 372 -9.13 -22.03 7.14
C VAL A 372 -9.73 -23.21 7.89
N HIS A 373 -10.58 -23.97 7.23
CA HIS A 373 -11.33 -25.07 7.82
C HIS A 373 -10.62 -26.41 7.62
N ALA A 374 -10.33 -27.12 8.70
CA ALA A 374 -9.69 -28.44 8.66
C ALA A 374 -10.60 -29.55 8.07
N ALA A 375 -11.93 -29.36 8.11
CA ALA A 375 -12.91 -30.27 7.55
C ALA A 375 -13.54 -29.69 6.28
N PRO A 376 -14.05 -30.54 5.35
CA PRO A 376 -14.75 -30.08 4.15
C PRO A 376 -15.94 -29.18 4.48
N ILE A 377 -16.02 -28.04 3.83
CA ILE A 377 -17.13 -27.09 3.90
C ILE A 377 -18.12 -27.30 2.75
N LEU A 378 -19.21 -26.54 2.68
CA LEU A 378 -20.28 -26.74 1.68
C LEU A 378 -19.72 -26.66 0.25
N ASN A 379 -18.92 -25.65 -0.05
CA ASN A 379 -18.09 -25.56 -1.24
C ASN A 379 -16.62 -25.72 -0.81
N THR A 380 -15.75 -26.15 -1.68
CA THR A 380 -14.33 -26.35 -1.38
C THR A 380 -13.66 -25.04 -0.94
N ALA A 381 -14.04 -23.93 -1.58
CA ALA A 381 -13.75 -22.57 -1.16
C ALA A 381 -14.94 -21.67 -1.48
N HIS A 382 -15.09 -20.55 -0.82
CA HIS A 382 -16.07 -19.53 -1.20
C HIS A 382 -15.82 -18.18 -0.50
N TRP A 383 -16.21 -17.13 -1.20
CA TRP A 383 -16.29 -15.78 -0.67
C TRP A 383 -17.70 -15.46 -0.16
N TRP A 384 -17.79 -14.77 0.96
CA TRP A 384 -19.05 -14.31 1.52
C TRP A 384 -18.93 -12.92 2.14
N ASN A 385 -19.93 -12.08 1.91
CA ASN A 385 -20.08 -10.81 2.60
C ASN A 385 -21.18 -10.93 3.67
N LEU A 386 -20.79 -10.91 4.95
CA LEU A 386 -21.75 -10.80 6.06
C LEU A 386 -21.99 -9.32 6.37
N GLY A 387 -22.97 -8.73 5.70
CA GLY A 387 -23.15 -7.28 5.73
C GLY A 387 -21.99 -6.57 5.02
N SER A 388 -21.19 -5.81 5.76
CA SER A 388 -19.96 -5.16 5.27
C SER A 388 -18.69 -5.96 5.51
N ILE A 389 -18.75 -7.07 6.27
CA ILE A 389 -17.58 -7.87 6.63
C ILE A 389 -17.25 -8.84 5.51
N PRO A 390 -16.06 -8.75 4.88
CA PRO A 390 -15.61 -9.70 3.89
C PRO A 390 -15.08 -10.98 4.56
N ILE A 391 -15.59 -12.14 4.14
CA ILE A 391 -15.18 -13.44 4.66
C ILE A 391 -14.79 -14.37 3.51
N MET A 392 -13.55 -14.88 3.55
CA MET A 392 -13.08 -15.95 2.66
C MET A 392 -13.01 -17.25 3.47
N ARG A 393 -13.65 -18.29 2.98
CA ARG A 393 -13.62 -19.62 3.59
C ARG A 393 -12.90 -20.60 2.70
N LEU A 394 -11.90 -21.28 3.25
CA LEU A 394 -11.06 -22.23 2.56
C LEU A 394 -11.14 -23.58 3.28
N GLY A 395 -11.35 -24.64 2.53
CA GLY A 395 -11.46 -26.01 3.04
C GLY A 395 -10.76 -27.02 2.14
N PRO A 396 -10.64 -28.29 2.57
CA PRO A 396 -10.08 -29.35 1.75
C PRO A 396 -11.04 -29.77 0.64
N ASP A 397 -10.48 -30.11 -0.50
CA ASP A 397 -11.21 -30.82 -1.56
C ASP A 397 -11.65 -32.21 -1.08
N ARG A 398 -12.88 -32.58 -1.37
CA ARG A 398 -13.46 -33.81 -0.85
C ARG A 398 -12.88 -35.07 -1.47
N ASN A 399 -12.36 -35.00 -2.69
CA ASN A 399 -11.87 -36.15 -3.44
C ASN A 399 -10.40 -36.42 -3.14
N THR A 400 -9.59 -35.35 -3.07
CA THR A 400 -8.14 -35.44 -2.89
C THR A 400 -7.69 -35.25 -1.45
N GLY A 401 -8.51 -34.57 -0.62
CA GLY A 401 -8.13 -34.13 0.73
C GLY A 401 -7.14 -32.98 0.74
N ARG A 402 -6.67 -32.49 -0.42
CA ARG A 402 -5.77 -31.34 -0.53
C ARG A 402 -6.51 -30.05 -0.18
N HIS A 403 -5.81 -29.11 0.43
CA HIS A 403 -6.45 -27.91 1.00
C HIS A 403 -6.28 -26.68 0.09
N THR A 404 -7.40 -26.01 -0.20
CA THR A 404 -7.45 -24.81 -1.08
C THR A 404 -6.53 -23.68 -0.64
N ALA A 405 -6.29 -23.52 0.67
CA ALA A 405 -5.39 -22.49 1.19
C ALA A 405 -3.92 -22.64 0.76
N LEU A 406 -3.51 -23.82 0.28
CA LEU A 406 -2.17 -24.07 -0.24
C LEU A 406 -2.07 -23.90 -1.75
N ASP A 407 -3.18 -23.70 -2.46
CA ASP A 407 -3.23 -23.45 -3.90
C ASP A 407 -3.55 -21.96 -4.15
N MET A 408 -2.55 -21.21 -4.53
CA MET A 408 -2.67 -19.75 -4.68
C MET A 408 -3.64 -19.36 -5.79
N THR A 409 -3.85 -20.23 -6.80
CA THR A 409 -4.85 -19.97 -7.84
C THR A 409 -6.26 -19.86 -7.25
N ILE A 410 -6.54 -20.65 -6.20
CA ILE A 410 -7.84 -20.62 -5.51
C ILE A 410 -7.94 -19.40 -4.58
N VAL A 411 -6.89 -19.08 -3.82
CA VAL A 411 -6.89 -17.92 -2.91
C VAL A 411 -7.12 -16.62 -3.69
N ILE A 412 -6.45 -16.45 -4.83
CA ILE A 412 -6.63 -15.29 -5.71
C ILE A 412 -8.04 -15.27 -6.31
N HIS A 413 -8.54 -16.42 -6.79
CA HIS A 413 -9.88 -16.55 -7.34
C HIS A 413 -10.95 -16.08 -6.34
N GLU A 414 -10.89 -16.58 -5.10
CA GLU A 414 -11.84 -16.20 -4.04
C GLU A 414 -11.75 -14.72 -3.67
N TYR A 415 -10.54 -14.16 -3.61
CA TYR A 415 -10.38 -12.72 -3.35
C TYR A 415 -11.06 -11.88 -4.44
N MET A 416 -10.97 -12.30 -5.70
CA MET A 416 -11.57 -11.59 -6.82
C MET A 416 -13.10 -11.63 -6.82
N HIS A 417 -13.75 -12.63 -6.20
CA HIS A 417 -15.19 -12.57 -5.94
C HIS A 417 -15.54 -11.37 -5.04
N GLY A 418 -14.69 -11.09 -4.05
CA GLY A 418 -14.83 -9.89 -3.22
C GLY A 418 -14.72 -8.61 -4.03
N VAL A 419 -13.66 -8.46 -4.81
CA VAL A 419 -13.40 -7.27 -5.63
C VAL A 419 -14.54 -7.03 -6.62
N SER A 420 -14.91 -8.04 -7.41
CA SER A 420 -15.97 -7.91 -8.42
C SER A 420 -17.33 -7.59 -7.79
N SER A 421 -17.67 -8.22 -6.65
CA SER A 421 -18.93 -7.92 -5.94
C SER A 421 -18.95 -6.52 -5.32
N ARG A 422 -17.80 -5.90 -5.08
CA ARG A 422 -17.68 -4.56 -4.53
C ARG A 422 -17.67 -3.48 -5.63
N LEU A 423 -17.05 -3.74 -6.76
CA LEU A 423 -16.89 -2.77 -7.84
C LEU A 423 -18.10 -2.73 -8.79
N VAL A 424 -18.61 -3.90 -9.21
CA VAL A 424 -19.73 -3.96 -10.16
C VAL A 424 -21.01 -3.40 -9.55
N GLY A 425 -21.76 -2.62 -10.31
CA GLY A 425 -23.00 -1.99 -9.84
C GLY A 425 -22.76 -0.83 -8.87
N GLY A 426 -21.54 -0.28 -8.82
CA GLY A 426 -21.18 0.90 -8.04
C GLY A 426 -21.11 0.66 -6.53
N GLY A 427 -20.99 -0.59 -6.07
CA GLY A 427 -20.79 -0.93 -4.65
C GLY A 427 -22.01 -0.80 -3.74
N ALA A 428 -23.07 -0.13 -4.18
CA ALA A 428 -24.31 0.02 -3.40
C ALA A 428 -25.25 -1.20 -3.47
N ILE A 429 -25.07 -2.03 -4.49
CA ILE A 429 -25.94 -3.15 -4.77
C ILE A 429 -25.38 -4.42 -4.13
N ARG A 430 -26.17 -5.06 -3.29
CA ARG A 430 -25.84 -6.38 -2.76
C ARG A 430 -26.01 -7.42 -3.85
N SER A 431 -25.02 -8.28 -4.03
CA SER A 431 -25.04 -9.35 -5.04
C SER A 431 -25.30 -8.83 -6.48
N PRO A 432 -24.39 -8.02 -7.04
CA PRO A 432 -24.56 -7.42 -8.37
C PRO A 432 -24.38 -8.41 -9.53
N LEU A 433 -24.07 -9.70 -9.27
CA LEU A 433 -23.73 -10.72 -10.25
C LEU A 433 -24.64 -11.96 -10.07
N LEU A 434 -25.94 -11.80 -10.30
CA LEU A 434 -26.94 -12.87 -10.10
C LEU A 434 -27.39 -13.57 -11.39
N GLU A 435 -27.36 -12.85 -12.51
CA GLU A 435 -27.78 -13.36 -13.80
C GLU A 435 -26.70 -14.26 -14.43
N ALA A 436 -27.09 -15.10 -15.40
CA ALA A 436 -26.23 -16.16 -15.90
C ALA A 436 -24.89 -15.67 -16.47
N GLN A 437 -24.90 -14.67 -17.35
CA GLN A 437 -23.66 -14.12 -17.90
C GLN A 437 -22.83 -13.43 -16.82
N SER A 438 -23.43 -12.59 -16.01
CA SER A 438 -22.72 -11.83 -14.96
C SER A 438 -22.14 -12.73 -13.87
N ARG A 439 -22.85 -13.80 -13.51
CA ARG A 439 -22.31 -14.81 -12.58
C ARG A 439 -21.10 -15.52 -13.19
N GLY A 440 -21.19 -15.88 -14.48
CA GLY A 440 -20.05 -16.43 -15.21
C GLY A 440 -18.88 -15.46 -15.28
N MET A 441 -19.13 -14.15 -15.51
CA MET A 441 -18.06 -13.14 -15.46
C MET A 441 -17.38 -13.10 -14.08
N GLY A 442 -18.13 -13.23 -12.99
CA GLY A 442 -17.57 -13.33 -11.64
C GLY A 442 -16.57 -14.47 -11.49
N GLU A 443 -16.92 -15.68 -12.00
CA GLU A 443 -16.01 -16.83 -12.07
C GLU A 443 -14.78 -16.54 -12.96
N GLY A 444 -15.03 -15.97 -14.13
CA GLY A 444 -13.99 -15.70 -15.13
C GLY A 444 -13.00 -14.62 -14.70
N TRP A 445 -13.40 -13.61 -13.96
CA TRP A 445 -12.47 -12.62 -13.38
C TRP A 445 -11.58 -13.25 -12.31
N GLY A 446 -12.12 -14.15 -11.48
CA GLY A 446 -11.33 -14.92 -10.51
C GLY A 446 -10.23 -15.73 -11.19
N ASP A 447 -10.61 -16.53 -12.19
CA ASP A 447 -9.67 -17.35 -12.95
C ASP A 447 -8.64 -16.49 -13.72
N TYR A 448 -9.11 -15.41 -14.36
CA TYR A 448 -8.25 -14.51 -15.15
C TYR A 448 -7.13 -13.89 -14.31
N VAL A 449 -7.48 -13.30 -13.16
CA VAL A 449 -6.47 -12.63 -12.32
C VAL A 449 -5.51 -13.67 -11.72
N ALA A 450 -6.01 -14.85 -11.32
CA ALA A 450 -5.15 -15.93 -10.85
C ALA A 450 -4.15 -16.37 -11.93
N CYS A 451 -4.62 -16.57 -13.16
CA CYS A 451 -3.76 -16.95 -14.29
C CYS A 451 -2.77 -15.85 -14.65
N ALA A 452 -3.21 -14.58 -14.68
CA ALA A 452 -2.35 -13.44 -15.07
C ALA A 452 -1.27 -13.13 -14.03
N VAL A 453 -1.58 -13.27 -12.73
CA VAL A 453 -0.65 -12.99 -11.63
C VAL A 453 0.37 -14.11 -11.45
N LEU A 454 -0.05 -15.35 -11.61
CA LEU A 454 0.80 -16.52 -11.39
C LEU A 454 1.46 -17.06 -12.67
N ASP A 455 1.23 -16.40 -13.81
CA ASP A 455 1.70 -16.83 -15.14
C ASP A 455 1.39 -18.30 -15.42
N THR A 456 0.12 -18.69 -15.21
CA THR A 456 -0.37 -20.04 -15.42
C THR A 456 -1.60 -20.07 -16.33
N SER A 457 -1.87 -21.20 -16.95
CA SER A 457 -3.10 -21.47 -17.71
C SER A 457 -4.06 -22.41 -16.98
N LEU A 458 -3.75 -22.78 -15.73
CA LEU A 458 -4.47 -23.82 -14.99
C LEU A 458 -4.94 -23.29 -13.63
N ILE A 459 -6.16 -23.63 -13.25
CA ILE A 459 -6.73 -23.33 -11.93
C ILE A 459 -6.86 -24.62 -11.14
N GLY A 460 -6.30 -24.67 -9.92
CA GLY A 460 -6.47 -25.79 -8.99
C GLY A 460 -5.86 -27.10 -9.48
N GLN A 461 -4.80 -27.07 -10.29
CA GLN A 461 -4.14 -28.28 -10.79
C GLN A 461 -3.62 -29.14 -9.64
N TRP A 462 -2.92 -28.54 -8.68
CA TRP A 462 -2.46 -29.25 -7.50
C TRP A 462 -3.66 -29.73 -6.64
N LEU A 463 -4.64 -28.87 -6.41
CA LEU A 463 -5.80 -29.18 -5.58
C LEU A 463 -6.54 -30.42 -6.05
N THR A 464 -6.84 -30.51 -7.34
CA THR A 464 -7.58 -31.62 -7.94
C THR A 464 -6.74 -32.85 -8.21
N ASN A 465 -5.41 -32.73 -8.21
CA ASN A 465 -4.49 -33.76 -8.68
C ASN A 465 -4.81 -34.22 -10.11
N ASP A 466 -5.24 -33.30 -10.95
CA ASP A 466 -5.58 -33.53 -12.37
C ASP A 466 -4.75 -32.52 -13.22
N ASP A 467 -4.09 -33.02 -14.25
CA ASP A 467 -3.23 -32.19 -15.13
C ASP A 467 -4.02 -31.07 -15.83
N ARG A 468 -5.34 -31.14 -15.89
CA ARG A 468 -6.20 -30.10 -16.46
C ARG A 468 -6.69 -29.09 -15.43
N GLY A 469 -6.53 -29.37 -14.13
CA GLY A 469 -7.07 -28.57 -13.05
C GLY A 469 -8.59 -28.66 -12.88
N LEU A 470 -9.19 -27.61 -12.34
CA LEU A 470 -10.64 -27.53 -12.07
C LEU A 470 -11.50 -27.27 -13.31
N ARG A 471 -10.90 -26.71 -14.36
CA ARG A 471 -11.65 -26.31 -15.55
C ARG A 471 -11.57 -27.37 -16.66
N PRO A 472 -12.57 -27.41 -17.57
CA PRO A 472 -12.58 -28.41 -18.62
C PRO A 472 -11.38 -28.34 -19.56
N PHE A 473 -10.81 -27.16 -19.74
CA PHE A 473 -9.70 -26.91 -20.65
C PHE A 473 -8.70 -25.90 -20.02
N PRO A 474 -7.39 -26.05 -20.29
CA PRO A 474 -6.41 -25.02 -19.98
C PRO A 474 -6.71 -23.70 -20.70
N TYR A 475 -6.35 -22.58 -20.10
CA TYR A 475 -6.50 -21.24 -20.68
C TYR A 475 -5.31 -20.84 -21.57
N ASP A 476 -4.78 -21.81 -22.31
CA ASP A 476 -3.67 -21.60 -23.23
C ASP A 476 -4.15 -21.21 -24.64
N GLU A 477 -3.23 -21.16 -25.59
CA GLU A 477 -3.49 -20.84 -27.01
C GLU A 477 -4.36 -21.89 -27.73
N ASN A 478 -4.51 -23.09 -27.15
CA ASN A 478 -5.31 -24.19 -27.67
C ASN A 478 -6.71 -24.26 -27.05
N PHE A 479 -7.12 -23.23 -26.30
CA PHE A 479 -8.46 -23.16 -25.71
C PHE A 479 -9.52 -23.30 -26.81
N PRO A 480 -10.50 -24.23 -26.67
CA PRO A 480 -11.40 -24.60 -27.75
C PRO A 480 -12.54 -23.58 -27.95
N ALA A 481 -12.24 -22.44 -28.60
CA ALA A 481 -13.22 -21.42 -28.92
C ALA A 481 -14.38 -21.90 -29.84
N ASP A 482 -14.23 -23.03 -30.50
CA ASP A 482 -15.31 -23.68 -31.24
C ASP A 482 -16.37 -24.32 -30.33
N LYS A 483 -16.02 -24.65 -29.08
CA LYS A 483 -16.91 -25.29 -28.10
C LYS A 483 -17.38 -24.30 -27.02
N ILE A 484 -16.51 -23.41 -26.57
CA ILE A 484 -16.78 -22.44 -25.52
C ILE A 484 -16.58 -21.05 -26.11
N SER A 485 -17.68 -20.46 -26.60
CA SER A 485 -17.69 -19.13 -27.24
C SER A 485 -19.05 -18.47 -27.06
N PHE A 486 -19.15 -17.24 -27.49
CA PHE A 486 -20.41 -16.48 -27.48
C PHE A 486 -21.47 -17.12 -28.40
N ALA A 487 -21.06 -17.82 -29.45
CA ALA A 487 -21.98 -18.59 -30.32
C ALA A 487 -22.65 -19.78 -29.61
N THR A 488 -21.98 -20.36 -28.63
CA THR A 488 -22.49 -21.53 -27.88
C THR A 488 -23.08 -21.15 -26.52
N LEU A 489 -23.18 -19.87 -26.19
CA LEU A 489 -23.53 -19.30 -24.88
C LEU A 489 -24.78 -19.96 -24.24
N SER A 490 -25.81 -20.22 -25.03
CA SER A 490 -27.08 -20.82 -24.55
C SER A 490 -26.94 -22.23 -24.00
N THR A 491 -25.84 -22.91 -24.25
CA THR A 491 -25.56 -24.28 -23.79
C THR A 491 -24.54 -24.33 -22.64
N LEU A 492 -23.91 -23.22 -22.34
CA LEU A 492 -22.85 -23.13 -21.33
C LEU A 492 -23.43 -23.08 -19.91
N SER A 493 -22.80 -23.81 -19.00
CA SER A 493 -22.98 -23.64 -17.56
C SER A 493 -22.31 -22.33 -17.07
N THR A 494 -22.63 -21.91 -15.84
CA THR A 494 -21.99 -20.73 -15.23
C THR A 494 -20.47 -20.80 -15.25
N TYR A 495 -19.88 -21.95 -14.94
CA TYR A 495 -18.42 -22.13 -14.96
C TYR A 495 -17.84 -22.11 -16.38
N GLU A 496 -18.55 -22.61 -17.38
CA GLU A 496 -18.11 -22.55 -18.78
C GLU A 496 -18.22 -21.11 -19.33
N ILE A 497 -19.24 -20.35 -18.91
CA ILE A 497 -19.30 -18.89 -19.19
C ILE A 497 -18.11 -18.18 -18.54
N GLY A 498 -17.75 -18.56 -17.31
CA GLY A 498 -16.53 -18.07 -16.65
C GLY A 498 -15.28 -18.44 -17.44
N SER A 499 -15.20 -19.67 -17.93
CA SER A 499 -14.07 -20.10 -18.77
C SER A 499 -13.99 -19.31 -20.09
N LEU A 500 -15.12 -19.02 -20.72
CA LEU A 500 -15.16 -18.13 -21.88
C LEU A 500 -14.61 -16.75 -21.54
N TRP A 501 -15.08 -16.14 -20.45
CA TRP A 501 -14.66 -14.80 -20.05
C TRP A 501 -13.16 -14.75 -19.73
N CYS A 502 -12.64 -15.69 -18.94
CA CYS A 502 -11.22 -15.81 -18.64
C CYS A 502 -10.37 -15.97 -19.91
N ALA A 503 -10.77 -16.88 -20.82
CA ALA A 503 -10.03 -17.13 -22.05
C ALA A 503 -9.93 -15.90 -22.95
N VAL A 504 -11.00 -15.10 -23.07
CA VAL A 504 -11.01 -13.84 -23.80
C VAL A 504 -10.07 -12.82 -23.17
N LEU A 505 -10.08 -12.67 -21.83
CA LEU A 505 -9.22 -11.74 -21.14
C LEU A 505 -7.74 -12.16 -21.21
N LEU A 506 -7.43 -13.44 -21.18
CA LEU A 506 -6.06 -13.93 -21.41
C LEU A 506 -5.62 -13.78 -22.87
N GLU A 507 -6.53 -13.91 -23.84
CA GLU A 507 -6.23 -13.56 -25.22
C GLU A 507 -5.95 -12.04 -25.36
N MET A 508 -6.67 -11.21 -24.60
CA MET A 508 -6.36 -9.78 -24.49
C MET A 508 -4.96 -9.57 -23.91
N ASN A 509 -4.55 -10.28 -22.85
CA ASN A 509 -3.19 -10.23 -22.31
C ASN A 509 -2.13 -10.51 -23.36
N ARG A 510 -2.31 -11.55 -24.16
CA ARG A 510 -1.36 -11.93 -25.23
C ARG A 510 -1.21 -10.82 -26.27
N ARG A 511 -2.24 -10.01 -26.49
CA ARG A 511 -2.25 -8.95 -27.51
C ARG A 511 -1.77 -7.60 -27.01
N ILE A 512 -2.08 -7.22 -25.78
CA ILE A 512 -1.81 -5.86 -25.26
C ILE A 512 -0.92 -5.84 -24.03
N GLY A 513 -0.50 -7.01 -23.51
CA GLY A 513 0.33 -7.17 -22.33
C GLY A 513 -0.47 -7.26 -21.04
N ALA A 514 0.02 -8.05 -20.08
CA ALA A 514 -0.67 -8.38 -18.83
C ALA A 514 -0.93 -7.13 -17.96
N ASN A 515 0.05 -6.23 -17.84
CA ASN A 515 -0.06 -5.06 -16.96
C ASN A 515 -1.22 -4.14 -17.38
N LEU A 516 -1.29 -3.79 -18.68
CA LEU A 516 -2.38 -2.96 -19.19
C LEU A 516 -3.73 -3.70 -19.10
N SER A 517 -3.74 -5.00 -19.38
CA SER A 517 -4.97 -5.80 -19.30
C SER A 517 -5.49 -5.90 -17.87
N LEU A 518 -4.64 -6.16 -16.86
CA LEU A 518 -5.02 -6.19 -15.45
C LEU A 518 -5.59 -4.83 -15.00
N GLN A 519 -4.93 -3.74 -15.36
CA GLN A 519 -5.43 -2.39 -15.06
C GLN A 519 -6.81 -2.15 -15.67
N LEU A 520 -6.98 -2.44 -16.96
CA LEU A 520 -8.27 -2.29 -17.65
C LEU A 520 -9.36 -3.14 -17.01
N VAL A 521 -9.06 -4.38 -16.64
CA VAL A 521 -10.06 -5.28 -16.05
C VAL A 521 -10.54 -4.78 -14.69
N ILE A 522 -9.64 -4.34 -13.81
CA ILE A 522 -10.04 -3.83 -12.50
C ILE A 522 -10.76 -2.48 -12.62
N GLU A 523 -10.26 -1.57 -13.44
CA GLU A 523 -10.88 -0.26 -13.64
C GLU A 523 -12.25 -0.37 -14.31
N SER A 524 -12.42 -1.22 -15.32
CA SER A 524 -13.70 -1.40 -16.03
C SER A 524 -14.82 -1.94 -15.13
N MET A 525 -14.50 -2.74 -14.10
CA MET A 525 -15.54 -3.21 -13.18
C MET A 525 -16.31 -2.08 -12.50
N LYS A 526 -15.70 -0.90 -12.33
CA LYS A 526 -16.31 0.29 -11.68
C LYS A 526 -17.42 0.91 -12.51
N GLY A 527 -17.32 0.85 -13.84
CA GLY A 527 -18.30 1.39 -14.78
C GLY A 527 -19.45 0.43 -15.10
N LEU A 528 -19.32 -0.84 -14.76
CA LEU A 528 -20.33 -1.85 -15.09
C LEU A 528 -21.61 -1.69 -14.26
N PRO A 529 -22.80 -1.83 -14.89
CA PRO A 529 -24.07 -1.93 -14.17
C PRO A 529 -24.15 -3.22 -13.36
N ALA A 530 -25.13 -3.32 -12.47
CA ALA A 530 -25.48 -4.61 -11.88
C ALA A 530 -25.97 -5.58 -12.94
N ASN A 531 -25.57 -6.83 -12.83
CA ASN A 531 -25.85 -7.91 -13.78
C ASN A 531 -25.44 -7.58 -15.22
N PRO A 532 -24.16 -7.25 -15.48
CA PRO A 532 -23.69 -6.97 -16.83
C PRO A 532 -23.72 -8.22 -17.72
N SER A 533 -23.91 -8.02 -19.01
CA SER A 533 -23.64 -9.04 -20.03
C SER A 533 -22.15 -9.07 -20.39
N LEU A 534 -21.71 -10.11 -21.07
CA LEU A 534 -20.34 -10.21 -21.61
C LEU A 534 -20.02 -9.05 -22.57
N LEU A 535 -21.02 -8.58 -23.33
CA LEU A 535 -20.86 -7.44 -24.24
C LEU A 535 -20.75 -6.12 -23.48
N ASP A 536 -21.50 -5.94 -22.38
CA ASP A 536 -21.31 -4.77 -21.49
C ASP A 536 -19.88 -4.73 -20.95
N GLY A 537 -19.34 -5.91 -20.55
CA GLY A 537 -17.95 -6.03 -20.10
C GLY A 537 -16.94 -5.67 -21.18
N ARG A 538 -17.14 -6.11 -22.43
CA ARG A 538 -16.32 -5.73 -23.58
C ARG A 538 -16.33 -4.21 -23.81
N ASP A 539 -17.53 -3.65 -23.85
CA ASP A 539 -17.71 -2.24 -24.17
C ASP A 539 -17.14 -1.34 -23.09
N GLU A 540 -17.28 -1.73 -21.83
CA GLU A 540 -16.69 -1.00 -20.71
C GLU A 540 -15.14 -1.06 -20.68
N LEU A 541 -14.53 -2.18 -21.08
CA LEU A 541 -13.07 -2.25 -21.27
C LEU A 541 -12.59 -1.26 -22.33
N LEU A 542 -13.34 -1.09 -23.41
CA LEU A 542 -13.02 -0.14 -24.48
C LEU A 542 -13.21 1.32 -24.04
N LEU A 543 -14.25 1.61 -23.25
CA LEU A 543 -14.47 2.93 -22.64
C LEU A 543 -13.35 3.26 -21.65
N THR A 544 -13.01 2.34 -20.77
CA THR A 544 -11.90 2.51 -19.82
C THR A 544 -10.56 2.76 -20.53
N LEU A 545 -10.32 2.07 -21.66
CA LEU A 545 -9.13 2.35 -22.49
C LEU A 545 -9.16 3.77 -23.08
N ASP A 546 -10.33 4.24 -23.53
CA ASP A 546 -10.49 5.61 -24.04
C ASP A 546 -10.24 6.64 -22.91
N ASP A 547 -10.71 6.40 -21.67
CA ASP A 547 -10.47 7.24 -20.49
C ASP A 547 -8.98 7.32 -20.13
N LEU A 548 -8.24 6.21 -20.20
CA LEU A 548 -6.78 6.20 -19.96
C LEU A 548 -6.04 7.07 -20.99
N ARG A 549 -6.49 7.11 -22.23
CA ARG A 549 -5.94 8.03 -23.26
C ARG A 549 -6.28 9.49 -22.91
N ASP A 550 -7.52 9.77 -22.59
CA ASP A 550 -8.03 11.14 -22.40
C ASP A 550 -7.47 11.78 -21.13
N SER A 551 -7.17 10.98 -20.10
CA SER A 551 -6.43 11.41 -18.91
C SER A 551 -4.91 11.58 -19.14
N GLY A 552 -4.39 11.13 -20.29
CA GLY A 552 -2.95 11.15 -20.62
C GLY A 552 -2.15 10.03 -19.97
N ALA A 553 -2.79 9.09 -19.27
CA ALA A 553 -2.13 7.92 -18.68
C ALA A 553 -1.63 6.93 -19.74
N LEU A 554 -2.28 6.90 -20.91
CA LEU A 554 -1.89 6.04 -22.02
C LEU A 554 -1.59 6.88 -23.28
N PRO A 555 -0.40 6.75 -23.92
CA PRO A 555 -0.08 7.44 -25.15
C PRO A 555 -1.01 7.06 -26.31
N VAL A 556 -1.37 8.02 -27.18
CA VAL A 556 -2.30 7.81 -28.30
C VAL A 556 -1.92 6.64 -29.20
N ALA A 557 -0.63 6.43 -29.46
CA ALA A 557 -0.17 5.32 -30.30
C ALA A 557 -0.38 3.97 -29.61
N ALA A 558 -0.12 3.88 -28.29
CA ALA A 558 -0.37 2.68 -27.49
C ALA A 558 -1.87 2.39 -27.38
N HIS A 559 -2.70 3.42 -27.18
CA HIS A 559 -4.16 3.32 -27.19
C HIS A 559 -4.69 2.69 -28.50
N ALA A 560 -4.27 3.21 -29.66
CA ALA A 560 -4.73 2.70 -30.95
C ALA A 560 -4.36 1.23 -31.18
N SER A 561 -3.15 0.83 -30.74
CA SER A 561 -2.71 -0.57 -30.77
C SER A 561 -3.51 -1.45 -29.83
N ALA A 562 -3.70 -0.99 -28.59
CA ALA A 562 -4.47 -1.74 -27.58
C ALA A 562 -5.93 -1.91 -28.01
N LYS A 563 -6.58 -0.87 -28.54
CA LYS A 563 -7.96 -0.95 -29.04
C LYS A 563 -8.15 -2.02 -30.11
N LYS A 564 -7.21 -2.13 -31.04
CA LYS A 564 -7.20 -3.21 -32.05
C LYS A 564 -7.01 -4.58 -31.40
N GLY A 565 -6.11 -4.68 -30.41
CA GLY A 565 -5.84 -5.90 -29.67
C GLY A 565 -7.07 -6.41 -28.91
N ILE A 566 -7.79 -5.51 -28.23
CA ILE A 566 -9.02 -5.82 -27.50
C ILE A 566 -10.10 -6.34 -28.47
N TRP A 567 -10.40 -5.58 -29.54
CA TRP A 567 -11.38 -6.02 -30.52
C TRP A 567 -11.05 -7.40 -31.10
N ALA A 568 -9.78 -7.63 -31.46
CA ALA A 568 -9.36 -8.92 -32.00
C ALA A 568 -9.47 -10.07 -30.98
N ALA A 569 -9.24 -9.79 -29.69
CA ALA A 569 -9.43 -10.79 -28.64
C ALA A 569 -10.91 -11.18 -28.49
N PHE A 570 -11.80 -10.21 -28.44
CA PHE A 570 -13.23 -10.45 -28.29
C PHE A 570 -13.86 -11.09 -29.54
N ALA A 571 -13.47 -10.64 -30.75
CA ALA A 571 -13.92 -11.20 -32.02
C ALA A 571 -13.53 -12.69 -32.16
N ALA A 572 -12.36 -13.09 -31.69
CA ALA A 572 -11.91 -14.49 -31.72
C ALA A 572 -12.85 -15.45 -30.97
N PHE A 573 -13.68 -14.94 -30.06
CA PHE A 573 -14.67 -15.71 -29.31
C PHE A 573 -16.12 -15.35 -29.67
N GLY A 574 -16.34 -14.70 -30.82
CA GLY A 574 -17.66 -14.36 -31.32
C GLY A 574 -18.30 -13.10 -30.73
N MET A 575 -17.50 -12.24 -30.09
CA MET A 575 -17.94 -10.97 -29.50
C MET A 575 -17.40 -9.77 -30.29
N GLY A 576 -17.41 -9.83 -31.62
CA GLY A 576 -17.01 -8.75 -32.52
C GLY A 576 -18.03 -7.61 -32.57
N THR A 577 -17.86 -6.71 -33.56
CA THR A 577 -18.62 -5.45 -33.66
C THR A 577 -20.12 -5.65 -33.89
N GLY A 578 -20.51 -6.71 -34.58
CA GLY A 578 -21.91 -7.06 -34.86
C GLY A 578 -22.55 -7.99 -33.84
N ALA A 579 -21.82 -8.42 -32.80
CA ALA A 579 -22.35 -9.28 -31.77
C ALA A 579 -23.47 -8.59 -30.97
N SER A 580 -24.52 -9.31 -30.62
CA SER A 580 -25.62 -8.79 -29.82
C SER A 580 -26.14 -9.81 -28.81
N SER A 581 -26.73 -9.33 -27.71
CA SER A 581 -27.38 -10.16 -26.69
C SER A 581 -28.63 -9.46 -26.15
N GLN A 582 -29.49 -10.26 -25.49
CA GLN A 582 -30.64 -9.74 -24.75
C GLN A 582 -30.26 -9.50 -23.27
N GLY A 583 -29.33 -8.58 -23.02
CA GLY A 583 -28.78 -8.32 -21.69
C GLY A 583 -28.03 -9.54 -21.12
N PRO A 584 -28.08 -9.80 -19.79
CA PRO A 584 -27.30 -10.84 -19.11
C PRO A 584 -27.85 -12.26 -19.29
N SER A 585 -28.90 -12.44 -20.11
CA SER A 585 -29.48 -13.75 -20.46
C SER A 585 -28.53 -14.54 -21.35
N ILE A 586 -28.52 -15.88 -21.20
CA ILE A 586 -27.79 -16.76 -22.12
C ILE A 586 -28.53 -16.97 -23.44
N PHE A 587 -29.82 -16.59 -23.55
CA PHE A 587 -30.62 -16.73 -24.74
C PHE A 587 -30.60 -15.48 -25.60
N GLY A 588 -30.74 -15.66 -26.90
CA GLY A 588 -30.76 -14.54 -27.85
C GLY A 588 -29.41 -13.92 -28.16
N ALA A 589 -28.31 -14.55 -27.75
CA ALA A 589 -26.98 -14.14 -28.16
C ALA A 589 -26.73 -14.43 -29.64
N VAL A 590 -26.24 -13.44 -30.37
CA VAL A 590 -25.83 -13.55 -31.79
C VAL A 590 -24.34 -13.22 -31.84
N ALA A 591 -23.55 -14.21 -32.23
CA ALA A 591 -22.11 -14.06 -32.34
C ALA A 591 -21.71 -13.34 -33.64
N ASP A 592 -20.61 -12.63 -33.56
CA ASP A 592 -19.97 -11.95 -34.69
C ASP A 592 -18.46 -11.95 -34.48
N ASP A 593 -17.69 -12.16 -35.53
CA ASP A 593 -16.22 -12.20 -35.53
C ASP A 593 -15.58 -11.00 -36.22
N SER A 594 -16.38 -9.99 -36.60
CA SER A 594 -15.88 -8.79 -37.24
C SER A 594 -15.17 -7.86 -36.26
N VAL A 595 -14.15 -7.17 -36.76
CA VAL A 595 -13.40 -6.11 -36.06
C VAL A 595 -13.59 -4.77 -36.80
N PRO A 596 -13.46 -3.62 -36.08
CA PRO A 596 -13.59 -2.29 -36.69
C PRO A 596 -12.56 -2.00 -37.76
#